data_d5ef22c0e57fdf0531209be605899d63
#
_entry.id   d5ef22c0e57fdf0531209be605899d63
#
_cell.length_a   1.000
_cell.length_b   1.000
_cell.length_c   1.000
_cell.angle_alpha   90.00
_cell.angle_beta   90.00
_cell.angle_gamma   90.00
#
_symmetry.space_group_name_H-M   'P 1'
#
loop_
_entity.id
_entity.type
_entity.pdbx_description
1 polymer ?
#
loop_
_entity_poly.entity_id
_entity_poly.type
_entity_poly.pdbx_seq_one_letter_code
_entity_poly.pdbx_strand_id
1 'polypeptide(L)'
;MKYELGITGQAVSTIVRRFVCIRNFIELLEQEKILAIHATVAEVKKYADGLRERGIQAKGFNERIFGIGHFYKFMEVKQYITRMPFRIEYFQQKEVIVHHDRSVEETVYMEILKKLYLFPERLRCMFLHLWCLGLRASEVCTLKGNAYYQQGEDYWIQVYQVKMKNYKRIPIPQALYQIMKVYLKKHEIQPEEFIFKNSRGGACLYGTFRTQMIEACRENKIANGEYLFQSHDYRHTVATMFYDSHVSLQSIRDYLGHTYEEMT
;
A
#
# COMPACT_ATOMS: atom_id res chain seq x y z
N MET A 1 -2.34 6.41 21.21
CA MET A 1 -2.82 7.03 19.95
C MET A 1 -2.61 8.53 19.93
N LYS A 2 -3.23 9.34 20.81
CA LYS A 2 -3.03 10.82 20.84
C LYS A 2 -1.56 11.24 20.90
N TYR A 3 -0.74 10.56 21.70
CA TYR A 3 0.70 10.81 21.81
C TYR A 3 1.42 10.57 20.45
N GLU A 4 1.19 9.42 19.84
CA GLU A 4 1.81 9.07 18.55
C GLU A 4 1.38 10.04 17.43
N LEU A 5 0.11 10.43 17.36
CA LEU A 5 -0.38 11.39 16.40
C LEU A 5 0.20 12.80 16.59
N GLY A 6 0.31 13.23 17.87
CA GLY A 6 0.72 14.59 18.20
C GLY A 6 2.23 14.83 18.20
N ILE A 7 3.04 13.81 18.51
CA ILE A 7 4.49 13.96 18.71
C ILE A 7 5.31 13.33 17.59
N THR A 8 4.93 12.13 17.14
CA THR A 8 5.78 11.41 16.17
C THR A 8 5.50 11.77 14.72
N GLY A 9 4.38 12.42 14.40
CA GLY A 9 3.98 12.75 13.03
C GLY A 9 3.77 11.55 12.12
N GLN A 10 3.68 10.34 12.68
CA GLN A 10 3.56 9.09 11.93
C GLN A 10 2.19 8.98 11.24
N ALA A 11 2.17 8.27 10.11
CA ALA A 11 0.92 7.99 9.42
C ALA A 11 -0.03 7.14 10.30
N VAL A 12 -1.32 7.43 10.23
CA VAL A 12 -2.35 6.70 11.00
C VAL A 12 -2.27 5.19 10.79
N SER A 13 -2.03 4.73 9.57
CA SER A 13 -1.87 3.31 9.25
C SER A 13 -0.69 2.66 9.99
N THR A 14 0.43 3.37 10.13
CA THR A 14 1.60 2.91 10.90
C THR A 14 1.26 2.79 12.38
N ILE A 15 0.55 3.80 12.92
CA ILE A 15 0.12 3.80 14.33
C ILE A 15 -0.83 2.63 14.59
N VAL A 16 -1.84 2.42 13.73
CA VAL A 16 -2.78 1.30 13.87
C VAL A 16 -2.05 -0.05 13.86
N ARG A 17 -1.07 -0.23 12.96
CA ARG A 17 -0.27 -1.46 12.91
C ARG A 17 0.51 -1.68 14.21
N ARG A 18 1.15 -0.65 14.75
CA ARG A 18 1.83 -0.72 16.07
C ARG A 18 0.87 -1.12 17.18
N PHE A 19 -0.34 -0.54 17.19
CA PHE A 19 -1.36 -0.92 18.17
C PHE A 19 -1.74 -2.40 18.12
N VAL A 20 -1.87 -2.97 16.92
CA VAL A 20 -2.13 -4.41 16.78
C VAL A 20 -0.98 -5.23 17.38
N CYS A 21 0.27 -4.84 17.13
CA CYS A 21 1.43 -5.52 17.71
C CYS A 21 1.45 -5.42 19.25
N ILE A 22 1.19 -4.23 19.79
CA ILE A 22 1.14 -3.98 21.23
C ILE A 22 -0.01 -4.79 21.87
N ARG A 23 -1.20 -4.77 21.27
CA ARG A 23 -2.36 -5.51 21.78
C ARG A 23 -2.05 -6.99 21.95
N ASN A 24 -1.48 -7.63 20.95
CA ASN A 24 -1.16 -9.05 21.01
C ASN A 24 -0.15 -9.39 22.13
N PHE A 25 0.76 -8.46 22.42
CA PHE A 25 1.68 -8.62 23.55
C PHE A 25 0.98 -8.40 24.91
N ILE A 26 0.12 -7.40 25.01
CA ILE A 26 -0.66 -7.14 26.23
C ILE A 26 -1.60 -8.33 26.54
N GLU A 27 -2.24 -8.92 25.52
CA GLU A 27 -3.06 -10.13 25.66
C GLU A 27 -2.25 -11.30 26.26
N LEU A 28 -0.97 -11.47 25.87
CA LEU A 28 -0.08 -12.44 26.53
C LEU A 28 0.16 -12.10 28.00
N LEU A 29 0.48 -10.85 28.30
CA LEU A 29 0.72 -10.42 29.69
C LEU A 29 -0.52 -10.60 30.57
N GLU A 30 -1.71 -10.32 30.05
CA GLU A 30 -2.99 -10.53 30.74
C GLU A 30 -3.22 -12.00 31.06
N GLN A 31 -2.93 -12.90 30.12
CA GLN A 31 -3.01 -14.34 30.35
C GLN A 31 -2.07 -14.81 31.48
N GLU A 32 -0.91 -14.18 31.61
CA GLU A 32 0.07 -14.45 32.65
C GLU A 32 -0.19 -13.66 33.92
N LYS A 33 -1.22 -12.82 33.96
CA LYS A 33 -1.55 -11.92 35.09
C LYS A 33 -0.40 -10.96 35.43
N ILE A 34 0.36 -10.51 34.46
CA ILE A 34 1.50 -9.61 34.61
C ILE A 34 1.09 -8.22 34.10
N LEU A 35 1.29 -7.19 34.93
CA LEU A 35 1.11 -5.82 34.46
C LEU A 35 2.27 -5.40 33.55
N ALA A 36 1.98 -4.65 32.51
CA ALA A 36 2.99 -4.22 31.53
C ALA A 36 4.17 -3.45 32.16
N ILE A 37 3.93 -2.75 33.28
CA ILE A 37 4.98 -2.04 34.04
C ILE A 37 5.96 -3.00 34.76
N HIS A 38 5.55 -4.23 34.99
CA HIS A 38 6.34 -5.27 35.67
C HIS A 38 6.92 -6.31 34.74
N ALA A 39 6.57 -6.22 33.42
CA ALA A 39 7.12 -7.14 32.46
C ALA A 39 8.64 -6.95 32.27
N THR A 40 9.32 -8.06 32.15
CA THR A 40 10.78 -8.15 32.05
C THR A 40 11.17 -8.65 30.63
N VAL A 41 12.45 -8.87 30.42
CA VAL A 41 12.97 -9.51 29.22
C VAL A 41 12.42 -10.94 29.01
N ALA A 42 12.01 -11.62 30.09
CA ALA A 42 11.47 -12.98 30.03
C ALA A 42 10.14 -13.04 29.28
N GLU A 43 9.22 -12.11 29.56
CA GLU A 43 7.92 -12.03 28.88
C GLU A 43 8.08 -11.66 27.41
N VAL A 44 9.01 -10.75 27.10
CA VAL A 44 9.32 -10.40 25.71
C VAL A 44 9.92 -11.60 24.97
N LYS A 45 10.79 -12.36 25.62
CA LYS A 45 11.35 -13.60 25.07
C LYS A 45 10.25 -14.64 24.79
N LYS A 46 9.36 -14.86 25.75
CA LYS A 46 8.22 -15.79 25.61
C LYS A 46 7.34 -15.39 24.42
N TYR A 47 7.03 -14.10 24.29
CA TYR A 47 6.29 -13.60 23.12
C TYR A 47 7.04 -13.85 21.81
N ALA A 48 8.35 -13.57 21.78
CA ALA A 48 9.20 -13.78 20.64
C ALA A 48 9.27 -15.26 20.23
N ASP A 49 9.37 -16.17 21.21
CA ASP A 49 9.39 -17.60 20.95
C ASP A 49 8.06 -18.08 20.39
N GLY A 50 6.93 -17.62 20.92
CA GLY A 50 5.61 -17.92 20.34
C GLY A 50 5.39 -17.32 18.95
N LEU A 51 6.09 -16.24 18.56
CA LEU A 51 6.09 -15.76 17.18
C LEU A 51 6.87 -16.69 16.24
N ARG A 52 8.01 -17.24 16.73
CA ARG A 52 8.84 -18.21 15.99
C ARG A 52 8.10 -19.53 15.76
N GLU A 53 7.46 -20.06 16.80
CA GLU A 53 6.65 -21.29 16.73
C GLU A 53 5.52 -21.19 15.71
N ARG A 54 4.93 -20.00 15.56
CA ARG A 54 3.91 -19.72 14.53
C ARG A 54 4.48 -19.51 13.13
N GLY A 55 5.78 -19.65 12.94
CA GLY A 55 6.43 -19.51 11.63
C GLY A 55 6.39 -18.09 11.07
N ILE A 56 6.30 -17.06 11.93
CA ILE A 56 6.28 -15.66 11.48
C ILE A 56 7.63 -15.29 10.85
N GLN A 57 7.61 -14.84 9.60
CA GLN A 57 8.83 -14.44 8.89
C GLN A 57 9.53 -13.25 9.56
N ALA A 58 10.86 -13.15 9.37
CA ALA A 58 11.72 -12.15 10.02
C ALA A 58 11.19 -10.72 9.95
N LYS A 59 10.72 -10.27 8.80
CA LYS A 59 10.11 -8.93 8.66
C LYS A 59 8.91 -8.72 9.56
N GLY A 60 7.97 -9.64 9.55
CA GLY A 60 6.76 -9.57 10.38
C GLY A 60 7.07 -9.78 11.87
N PHE A 61 8.10 -10.55 12.19
CA PHE A 61 8.64 -10.70 13.53
C PHE A 61 9.23 -9.37 14.03
N ASN A 62 10.14 -8.77 13.27
CA ASN A 62 10.78 -7.51 13.61
C ASN A 62 9.76 -6.37 13.81
N GLU A 63 8.75 -6.27 12.93
CA GLU A 63 7.67 -5.29 13.07
C GLU A 63 6.96 -5.40 14.43
N ARG A 64 6.74 -6.62 14.93
CA ARG A 64 6.09 -6.84 16.24
C ARG A 64 6.99 -6.45 17.41
N ILE A 65 8.25 -6.82 17.34
CA ILE A 65 9.24 -6.45 18.37
C ILE A 65 9.43 -4.93 18.41
N PHE A 66 9.52 -4.27 17.25
CA PHE A 66 9.55 -2.80 17.17
C PHE A 66 8.29 -2.15 17.74
N GLY A 67 7.12 -2.73 17.50
CA GLY A 67 5.87 -2.23 18.07
C GLY A 67 5.89 -2.23 19.59
N ILE A 68 6.34 -3.32 20.21
CA ILE A 68 6.52 -3.43 21.67
C ILE A 68 7.59 -2.44 22.17
N GLY A 69 8.71 -2.32 21.44
CA GLY A 69 9.76 -1.37 21.79
C GLY A 69 9.24 0.09 21.80
N HIS A 70 8.42 0.48 20.83
CA HIS A 70 7.77 1.79 20.82
C HIS A 70 6.82 2.00 22.01
N PHE A 71 6.10 0.95 22.42
CA PHE A 71 5.24 1.02 23.60
C PHE A 71 6.04 1.27 24.88
N TYR A 72 7.12 0.52 25.11
CA TYR A 72 7.96 0.72 26.28
C TYR A 72 8.73 2.05 26.25
N LYS A 73 9.12 2.51 25.07
CA LYS A 73 9.69 3.86 24.90
C LYS A 73 8.69 4.95 25.32
N PHE A 74 7.42 4.79 24.95
CA PHE A 74 6.35 5.67 25.40
C PHE A 74 6.20 5.64 26.94
N MET A 75 6.20 4.45 27.55
CA MET A 75 6.07 4.31 29.00
C MET A 75 7.25 4.96 29.73
N GLU A 76 8.47 4.83 29.23
CA GLU A 76 9.67 5.48 29.76
C GLU A 76 9.55 7.01 29.67
N VAL A 77 9.18 7.57 28.50
CA VAL A 77 8.97 9.01 28.30
C VAL A 77 7.88 9.57 29.22
N LYS A 78 6.85 8.77 29.53
CA LYS A 78 5.77 9.14 30.47
C LYS A 78 6.11 8.85 31.92
N GLN A 79 7.31 8.37 32.20
CA GLN A 79 7.78 8.02 33.55
C GLN A 79 6.93 6.95 34.26
N TYR A 80 6.21 6.09 33.51
CA TYR A 80 5.53 4.92 34.05
C TYR A 80 6.52 3.82 34.40
N ILE A 81 7.65 3.79 33.75
CA ILE A 81 8.81 2.94 34.05
C ILE A 81 10.08 3.80 34.00
N THR A 82 11.10 3.41 34.77
CA THR A 82 12.39 4.10 34.80
C THR A 82 13.30 3.74 33.63
N ARG A 83 13.14 2.52 33.05
CA ARG A 83 13.97 1.99 32.03
C ARG A 83 13.23 0.93 31.21
N MET A 84 13.50 0.84 29.92
CA MET A 84 13.00 -0.24 29.07
C MET A 84 13.46 -1.61 29.59
N PRO A 85 12.57 -2.63 29.65
CA PRO A 85 12.89 -3.96 30.17
C PRO A 85 13.80 -4.78 29.24
N PHE A 86 13.98 -4.39 27.99
CA PHE A 86 14.77 -5.12 26.99
C PHE A 86 15.38 -4.19 25.95
N ARG A 87 16.33 -4.70 25.18
CA ARG A 87 16.89 -4.05 23.99
C ARG A 87 16.34 -4.71 22.75
N ILE A 88 15.80 -3.91 21.81
CA ILE A 88 15.17 -4.39 20.57
C ILE A 88 16.17 -5.20 19.74
N GLU A 89 17.42 -4.74 19.71
CA GLU A 89 18.49 -5.31 18.90
C GLU A 89 18.78 -6.79 19.23
N TYR A 90 18.53 -7.21 20.47
CA TYR A 90 18.74 -8.60 20.89
C TYR A 90 17.68 -9.56 20.35
N PHE A 91 16.54 -9.04 19.94
CA PHE A 91 15.44 -9.85 19.42
C PHE A 91 15.34 -9.80 17.90
N GLN A 92 15.99 -8.82 17.24
CA GLN A 92 15.94 -8.69 15.80
C GLN A 92 16.41 -9.94 15.07
N GLN A 93 15.64 -10.33 14.06
CA GLN A 93 16.03 -11.37 13.11
C GLN A 93 16.60 -10.74 11.85
N LYS A 94 17.62 -11.36 11.26
CA LYS A 94 18.16 -10.95 9.97
C LYS A 94 17.10 -11.14 8.89
N GLU A 95 16.71 -10.08 8.23
CA GLU A 95 15.80 -10.15 7.08
C GLU A 95 16.61 -10.60 5.85
N VAL A 96 16.17 -11.68 5.23
CA VAL A 96 16.68 -12.09 3.92
C VAL A 96 15.78 -11.46 2.87
N ILE A 97 16.31 -10.51 2.13
CA ILE A 97 15.60 -9.90 1.00
C ILE A 97 15.68 -10.90 -0.15
N VAL A 98 14.57 -11.57 -0.41
CA VAL A 98 14.42 -12.41 -1.60
C VAL A 98 13.76 -11.55 -2.67
N HIS A 99 14.51 -11.23 -3.71
CA HIS A 99 13.98 -10.55 -4.87
C HIS A 99 13.18 -11.57 -5.70
N HIS A 100 11.88 -11.47 -5.67
CA HIS A 100 11.00 -12.18 -6.58
C HIS A 100 10.62 -11.25 -7.72
N ASP A 101 10.63 -11.76 -8.94
CA ASP A 101 9.90 -11.08 -10.02
C ASP A 101 8.43 -11.03 -9.64
N ARG A 102 7.90 -9.81 -9.58
CA ARG A 102 6.51 -9.53 -9.25
C ARG A 102 5.72 -9.04 -10.45
N SER A 103 6.33 -9.10 -11.63
CA SER A 103 5.61 -8.73 -12.85
C SER A 103 4.44 -9.67 -13.07
N VAL A 104 3.34 -9.13 -13.55
CA VAL A 104 2.19 -9.94 -13.94
C VAL A 104 2.53 -10.67 -15.23
N GLU A 105 2.29 -11.96 -15.28
CA GLU A 105 2.51 -12.76 -16.49
C GLU A 105 1.76 -12.21 -17.69
N GLU A 106 2.40 -12.23 -18.85
CA GLU A 106 1.83 -11.68 -20.09
C GLU A 106 0.48 -12.30 -20.44
N THR A 107 0.36 -13.60 -20.29
CA THR A 107 -0.89 -14.36 -20.53
C THR A 107 -2.03 -13.81 -19.68
N VAL A 108 -1.78 -13.48 -18.41
CA VAL A 108 -2.77 -12.99 -17.45
C VAL A 108 -3.20 -11.57 -17.79
N TYR A 109 -2.25 -10.64 -17.99
CA TYR A 109 -2.65 -9.26 -18.27
C TYR A 109 -3.30 -9.10 -19.64
N MET A 110 -2.87 -9.88 -20.63
CA MET A 110 -3.51 -9.91 -21.96
C MET A 110 -4.94 -10.46 -21.89
N GLU A 111 -5.18 -11.46 -21.06
CA GLU A 111 -6.52 -11.98 -20.83
C GLU A 111 -7.42 -10.95 -20.16
N ILE A 112 -6.92 -10.22 -19.14
CA ILE A 112 -7.66 -9.13 -18.52
C ILE A 112 -7.98 -8.03 -19.53
N LEU A 113 -7.02 -7.60 -20.33
CA LEU A 113 -7.23 -6.56 -21.35
C LEU A 113 -8.30 -6.98 -22.36
N LYS A 114 -8.26 -8.21 -22.87
CA LYS A 114 -9.25 -8.77 -23.79
C LYS A 114 -10.66 -8.82 -23.22
N LYS A 115 -10.79 -9.10 -21.92
CA LYS A 115 -12.06 -9.24 -21.20
C LYS A 115 -12.46 -7.98 -20.42
N LEU A 116 -11.66 -6.90 -20.50
CA LEU A 116 -11.86 -5.70 -19.68
C LEU A 116 -13.25 -5.06 -19.88
N TYR A 117 -13.84 -5.21 -21.07
CA TYR A 117 -15.17 -4.71 -21.36
C TYR A 117 -16.29 -5.37 -20.53
N LEU A 118 -16.04 -6.55 -19.98
CA LEU A 118 -16.98 -7.27 -19.09
C LEU A 118 -16.93 -6.74 -17.64
N PHE A 119 -15.85 -6.05 -17.26
CA PHE A 119 -15.70 -5.54 -15.92
C PHE A 119 -16.58 -4.29 -15.71
N PRO A 120 -17.07 -4.03 -14.50
CA PRO A 120 -17.76 -2.78 -14.19
C PRO A 120 -16.97 -1.55 -14.64
N GLU A 121 -17.61 -0.56 -15.22
CA GLU A 121 -16.96 0.62 -15.82
C GLU A 121 -15.97 1.31 -14.88
N ARG A 122 -16.35 1.46 -13.61
CA ARG A 122 -15.49 2.02 -12.58
C ARG A 122 -14.19 1.22 -12.40
N LEU A 123 -14.28 -0.10 -12.34
CA LEU A 123 -13.10 -0.98 -12.20
C LEU A 123 -12.22 -0.93 -13.43
N ARG A 124 -12.81 -0.86 -14.64
CA ARG A 124 -12.06 -0.66 -15.89
C ARG A 124 -11.22 0.60 -15.84
N CYS A 125 -11.84 1.73 -15.49
CA CYS A 125 -11.14 2.99 -15.37
C CYS A 125 -10.01 2.94 -14.33
N MET A 126 -10.28 2.38 -13.14
CA MET A 126 -9.25 2.22 -12.12
C MET A 126 -8.10 1.33 -12.57
N PHE A 127 -8.40 0.21 -13.21
CA PHE A 127 -7.41 -0.72 -13.74
C PHE A 127 -6.53 -0.08 -14.82
N LEU A 128 -7.11 0.68 -15.75
CA LEU A 128 -6.35 1.38 -16.80
C LEU A 128 -5.30 2.32 -16.24
N HIS A 129 -5.52 2.94 -15.09
CA HIS A 129 -4.50 3.76 -14.45
C HIS A 129 -3.32 2.95 -13.88
N LEU A 130 -3.59 1.75 -13.38
CA LEU A 130 -2.53 0.84 -12.96
C LEU A 130 -1.74 0.34 -14.16
N TRP A 131 -2.45 -0.07 -15.20
CA TRP A 131 -1.87 -0.66 -16.42
C TRP A 131 -1.08 0.35 -17.25
N CYS A 132 -1.69 1.49 -17.59
CA CYS A 132 -1.04 2.46 -18.46
C CYS A 132 0.03 3.31 -17.77
N LEU A 133 -0.10 3.53 -16.46
CA LEU A 133 0.69 4.54 -15.76
C LEU A 133 1.50 3.98 -14.58
N GLY A 134 1.32 2.74 -14.20
CA GLY A 134 1.97 2.16 -13.02
C GLY A 134 1.64 2.89 -11.72
N LEU A 135 0.48 3.56 -11.61
CA LEU A 135 0.11 4.28 -10.39
C LEU A 135 -0.06 3.33 -9.21
N ARG A 136 0.21 3.83 -8.00
CA ARG A 136 -0.18 3.09 -6.80
C ARG A 136 -1.70 3.08 -6.65
N ALA A 137 -2.27 2.00 -6.15
CA ALA A 137 -3.72 1.93 -5.95
C ALA A 137 -4.27 3.07 -5.07
N SER A 138 -3.53 3.51 -4.05
CA SER A 138 -3.90 4.67 -3.24
C SER A 138 -3.93 5.97 -4.04
N GLU A 139 -3.04 6.13 -5.00
CA GLU A 139 -3.02 7.29 -5.92
C GLU A 139 -4.26 7.26 -6.82
N VAL A 140 -4.60 6.10 -7.40
CA VAL A 140 -5.83 5.93 -8.20
C VAL A 140 -7.09 6.20 -7.38
N CYS A 141 -7.17 5.64 -6.18
CA CYS A 141 -8.33 5.80 -5.30
C CYS A 141 -8.59 7.27 -4.90
N THR A 142 -7.55 8.11 -4.89
CA THR A 142 -7.65 9.52 -4.45
C THR A 142 -7.66 10.52 -5.60
N LEU A 143 -7.78 10.07 -6.86
CA LEU A 143 -7.91 10.96 -8.01
C LEU A 143 -9.15 11.84 -7.90
N LYS A 144 -8.98 13.12 -8.25
CA LYS A 144 -10.04 14.12 -8.27
C LYS A 144 -10.47 14.47 -9.70
N GLY A 145 -11.65 15.06 -9.86
CA GLY A 145 -12.21 15.42 -11.16
C GLY A 145 -11.32 16.38 -11.97
N ASN A 146 -10.54 17.21 -11.32
CA ASN A 146 -9.58 18.15 -11.94
C ASN A 146 -8.20 17.53 -12.23
N ALA A 147 -8.03 16.21 -12.06
CA ALA A 147 -6.72 15.57 -12.22
C ALA A 147 -6.20 15.61 -13.67
N TYR A 148 -7.07 15.64 -14.68
CA TYR A 148 -6.68 15.54 -16.10
C TYR A 148 -6.71 16.89 -16.79
N TYR A 149 -5.62 17.21 -17.49
CA TYR A 149 -5.52 18.42 -18.28
C TYR A 149 -4.70 18.19 -19.56
N GLN A 150 -4.85 19.10 -20.50
CA GLN A 150 -4.09 19.15 -21.74
C GLN A 150 -3.17 20.35 -21.70
N GLN A 151 -1.94 20.16 -22.16
CA GLN A 151 -0.96 21.25 -22.32
C GLN A 151 -0.32 21.12 -23.70
N GLY A 152 -0.66 22.03 -24.61
CA GLY A 152 -0.30 21.91 -26.01
C GLY A 152 -0.96 20.68 -26.64
N GLU A 153 -0.18 19.83 -27.25
CA GLU A 153 -0.63 18.56 -27.83
C GLU A 153 -0.61 17.39 -26.84
N ASP A 154 -0.01 17.59 -25.67
CA ASP A 154 0.19 16.55 -24.66
C ASP A 154 -0.93 16.49 -23.65
N TYR A 155 -1.22 15.27 -23.19
CA TYR A 155 -2.20 14.98 -22.15
C TYR A 155 -1.49 14.58 -20.86
N TRP A 156 -1.97 15.12 -19.74
CA TRP A 156 -1.33 14.99 -18.44
C TRP A 156 -2.32 14.60 -17.36
N ILE A 157 -1.80 13.93 -16.34
CA ILE A 157 -2.52 13.71 -15.08
C ILE A 157 -1.70 14.26 -13.91
N GLN A 158 -2.37 14.95 -12.99
CA GLN A 158 -1.81 15.37 -11.71
C GLN A 158 -2.29 14.41 -10.62
N VAL A 159 -1.35 13.77 -9.95
CA VAL A 159 -1.61 12.71 -8.97
C VAL A 159 -1.07 13.12 -7.60
N TYR A 160 -1.90 13.02 -6.56
CA TYR A 160 -1.45 13.20 -5.19
C TYR A 160 -0.79 11.95 -4.64
N GLN A 161 0.48 12.03 -4.31
CA GLN A 161 1.24 10.94 -3.70
C GLN A 161 1.02 10.93 -2.18
N VAL A 162 0.10 10.13 -1.70
CA VAL A 162 -0.30 10.08 -0.28
C VAL A 162 0.88 9.81 0.65
N LYS A 163 1.81 8.95 0.26
CA LYS A 163 3.00 8.58 1.06
C LYS A 163 4.01 9.73 1.13
N MET A 164 4.20 10.46 0.02
CA MET A 164 5.19 11.55 -0.11
C MET A 164 4.61 12.92 0.23
N LYS A 165 3.28 13.01 0.40
CA LYS A 165 2.53 14.25 0.68
C LYS A 165 2.78 15.35 -0.34
N ASN A 166 2.98 15.00 -1.61
CA ASN A 166 3.19 15.94 -2.72
C ASN A 166 2.39 15.54 -3.96
N TYR A 167 2.33 16.44 -4.92
CA TYR A 167 1.75 16.17 -6.24
C TYR A 167 2.87 15.83 -7.24
N LYS A 168 2.60 14.84 -8.10
CA LYS A 168 3.38 14.60 -9.31
C LYS A 168 2.50 14.79 -10.55
N ARG A 169 3.13 15.16 -11.65
CA ARG A 169 2.51 15.27 -12.97
C ARG A 169 3.20 14.29 -13.89
N ILE A 170 2.43 13.52 -14.61
CA ILE A 170 2.94 12.55 -15.57
C ILE A 170 2.16 12.63 -16.88
N PRO A 171 2.81 12.42 -18.04
CA PRO A 171 2.12 12.32 -19.32
C PRO A 171 1.25 11.06 -19.36
N ILE A 172 0.14 11.14 -20.05
CA ILE A 172 -0.78 10.01 -20.21
C ILE A 172 -1.14 9.82 -21.69
N PRO A 173 -1.46 8.58 -22.10
CA PRO A 173 -1.97 8.33 -23.44
C PRO A 173 -3.27 9.09 -23.70
N GLN A 174 -3.40 9.66 -24.91
CA GLN A 174 -4.62 10.34 -25.35
C GLN A 174 -5.88 9.49 -25.14
N ALA A 175 -5.79 8.19 -25.44
CA ALA A 175 -6.91 7.27 -25.26
C ALA A 175 -7.40 7.23 -23.81
N LEU A 176 -6.50 7.16 -22.83
CA LEU A 176 -6.87 7.20 -21.40
C LEU A 176 -7.52 8.55 -21.03
N TYR A 177 -6.96 9.66 -21.51
CA TYR A 177 -7.54 10.99 -21.31
C TYR A 177 -8.98 11.06 -21.82
N GLN A 178 -9.24 10.59 -23.04
CA GLN A 178 -10.57 10.62 -23.64
C GLN A 178 -11.56 9.72 -22.85
N ILE A 179 -11.15 8.50 -22.49
CA ILE A 179 -11.96 7.61 -21.66
C ILE A 179 -12.36 8.31 -20.36
N MET A 180 -11.41 8.96 -19.70
CA MET A 180 -11.68 9.63 -18.43
C MET A 180 -12.52 10.90 -18.59
N LYS A 181 -12.37 11.65 -19.68
CA LYS A 181 -13.27 12.78 -19.97
C LYS A 181 -14.72 12.34 -20.15
N VAL A 182 -14.93 11.23 -20.87
CA VAL A 182 -16.28 10.65 -21.02
C VAL A 182 -16.82 10.17 -19.68
N TYR A 183 -16.00 9.47 -18.89
CA TYR A 183 -16.37 9.00 -17.55
C TYR A 183 -16.78 10.15 -16.62
N LEU A 184 -15.95 11.20 -16.54
CA LEU A 184 -16.22 12.38 -15.71
C LEU A 184 -17.53 13.07 -16.09
N LYS A 185 -17.75 13.25 -17.38
CA LYS A 185 -18.99 13.86 -17.92
C LYS A 185 -20.23 13.01 -17.61
N LYS A 186 -20.14 11.71 -17.86
CA LYS A 186 -21.24 10.75 -17.65
C LYS A 186 -21.69 10.69 -16.19
N HIS A 187 -20.75 10.78 -15.26
CA HIS A 187 -20.99 10.69 -13.82
C HIS A 187 -21.06 12.05 -13.14
N GLU A 188 -21.08 13.16 -13.91
CA GLU A 188 -21.21 14.56 -13.44
C GLU A 188 -20.22 14.90 -12.31
N ILE A 189 -18.98 14.36 -12.39
CA ILE A 189 -17.98 14.50 -11.33
C ILE A 189 -17.41 15.92 -11.33
N GLN A 190 -17.57 16.61 -10.19
CA GLN A 190 -17.06 17.97 -10.01
C GLN A 190 -15.54 17.99 -9.82
N PRO A 191 -14.85 19.11 -10.13
CA PRO A 191 -13.39 19.21 -10.08
C PRO A 191 -12.76 18.77 -8.75
N GLU A 192 -13.37 19.11 -7.63
CA GLU A 192 -12.83 18.81 -6.29
C GLU A 192 -13.30 17.47 -5.71
N GLU A 193 -14.19 16.79 -6.39
CA GLU A 193 -14.71 15.51 -5.94
C GLU A 193 -13.75 14.37 -6.30
N PHE A 194 -13.77 13.31 -5.49
CA PHE A 194 -13.11 12.07 -5.87
C PHE A 194 -13.80 11.42 -7.06
N ILE A 195 -13.01 10.95 -8.04
CA ILE A 195 -13.55 10.26 -9.22
C ILE A 195 -14.17 8.93 -8.81
N PHE A 196 -13.45 8.17 -7.99
CA PHE A 196 -13.87 6.85 -7.55
C PHE A 196 -14.36 6.92 -6.09
N LYS A 197 -15.61 7.30 -5.91
CA LYS A 197 -16.22 7.49 -4.59
C LYS A 197 -16.58 6.16 -3.92
N ASN A 198 -16.50 6.15 -2.60
CA ASN A 198 -17.15 5.14 -1.78
C ASN A 198 -18.63 5.54 -1.53
N SER A 199 -19.37 4.68 -0.81
CA SER A 199 -20.80 4.92 -0.50
C SER A 199 -21.08 6.19 0.33
N ARG A 200 -20.05 6.78 0.95
CA ARG A 200 -20.14 8.00 1.76
C ARG A 200 -19.64 9.25 1.03
N GLY A 201 -19.36 9.14 -0.27
CA GLY A 201 -18.83 10.26 -1.09
C GLY A 201 -17.32 10.51 -0.92
N GLY A 202 -16.64 9.82 -0.04
CA GLY A 202 -15.18 9.89 0.11
C GLY A 202 -14.43 9.04 -0.93
N ALA A 203 -13.09 9.07 -0.88
CA ALA A 203 -12.26 8.26 -1.75
C ALA A 203 -12.55 6.75 -1.60
N CYS A 204 -12.43 6.01 -2.69
CA CYS A 204 -12.48 4.56 -2.67
C CYS A 204 -11.39 3.99 -1.76
N LEU A 205 -11.71 2.98 -0.99
CA LEU A 205 -10.71 2.27 -0.19
C LEU A 205 -9.97 1.24 -1.05
N TYR A 206 -8.66 1.16 -0.88
CA TYR A 206 -7.84 0.17 -1.58
C TYR A 206 -8.35 -1.27 -1.39
N GLY A 207 -8.73 -1.63 -0.16
CA GLY A 207 -9.26 -2.97 0.13
C GLY A 207 -10.50 -3.29 -0.69
N THR A 208 -11.44 -2.34 -0.79
CA THR A 208 -12.66 -2.47 -1.61
C THR A 208 -12.31 -2.65 -3.09
N PHE A 209 -11.43 -1.81 -3.63
CA PHE A 209 -10.99 -1.91 -5.02
C PHE A 209 -10.34 -3.28 -5.29
N ARG A 210 -9.42 -3.71 -4.41
CA ARG A 210 -8.76 -5.02 -4.56
C ARG A 210 -9.74 -6.17 -4.54
N THR A 211 -10.67 -6.19 -3.59
CA THR A 211 -11.69 -7.26 -3.49
C THR A 211 -12.55 -7.31 -4.74
N GLN A 212 -13.05 -6.17 -5.19
CA GLN A 212 -13.87 -6.09 -6.42
C GLN A 212 -13.10 -6.53 -7.67
N MET A 213 -11.80 -6.22 -7.77
CA MET A 213 -10.98 -6.71 -8.89
C MET A 213 -10.78 -8.23 -8.84
N ILE A 214 -10.56 -8.80 -7.66
CA ILE A 214 -10.47 -10.26 -7.49
C ILE A 214 -11.78 -10.94 -7.91
N GLU A 215 -12.92 -10.41 -7.46
CA GLU A 215 -14.24 -10.91 -7.84
C GLU A 215 -14.47 -10.84 -9.34
N ALA A 216 -14.20 -9.68 -9.97
CA ALA A 216 -14.32 -9.51 -11.41
C ALA A 216 -13.38 -10.45 -12.20
N CYS A 217 -12.15 -10.66 -11.74
CA CYS A 217 -11.24 -11.63 -12.35
C CYS A 217 -11.78 -13.06 -12.24
N ARG A 218 -12.31 -13.44 -11.08
CA ARG A 218 -12.89 -14.78 -10.87
C ARG A 218 -14.13 -15.01 -11.73
N GLU A 219 -15.07 -14.06 -11.76
CA GLU A 219 -16.30 -14.14 -12.54
C GLU A 219 -16.01 -14.26 -14.05
N ASN A 220 -14.99 -13.57 -14.53
CA ASN A 220 -14.56 -13.60 -15.92
C ASN A 220 -13.51 -14.69 -16.21
N LYS A 221 -13.28 -15.61 -15.27
CA LYS A 221 -12.36 -16.74 -15.41
C LYS A 221 -10.95 -16.35 -15.86
N ILE A 222 -10.40 -15.25 -15.34
CA ILE A 222 -9.02 -14.87 -15.59
C ILE A 222 -8.10 -15.92 -14.95
N ALA A 223 -7.13 -16.45 -15.71
CA ALA A 223 -6.31 -17.60 -15.29
C ALA A 223 -7.18 -18.72 -14.67
N ASN A 224 -8.21 -19.15 -15.38
CA ASN A 224 -9.18 -20.15 -14.94
C ASN A 224 -9.97 -19.79 -13.65
N GLY A 225 -9.96 -18.51 -13.25
CA GLY A 225 -10.61 -18.01 -12.02
C GLY A 225 -9.73 -18.04 -10.78
N GLU A 226 -8.47 -18.41 -10.91
CA GLU A 226 -7.51 -18.53 -9.80
C GLU A 226 -6.64 -17.28 -9.59
N TYR A 227 -6.70 -16.30 -10.51
CA TYR A 227 -5.88 -15.10 -10.41
C TYR A 227 -6.23 -14.24 -9.22
N LEU A 228 -5.26 -14.02 -8.34
CA LEU A 228 -5.35 -13.13 -7.19
C LEU A 228 -4.78 -11.76 -7.53
N PHE A 229 -5.63 -10.84 -7.91
CA PHE A 229 -5.25 -9.48 -8.28
C PHE A 229 -4.45 -8.77 -7.18
N GLN A 230 -3.27 -8.26 -7.55
CA GLN A 230 -2.38 -7.45 -6.74
C GLN A 230 -2.00 -6.18 -7.52
N SER A 231 -2.50 -5.04 -7.07
CA SER A 231 -2.29 -3.77 -7.79
C SER A 231 -0.82 -3.34 -7.90
N HIS A 232 0.01 -3.77 -6.95
CA HIS A 232 1.44 -3.39 -6.95
C HIS A 232 2.24 -4.12 -8.01
N ASP A 233 1.78 -5.31 -8.41
CA ASP A 233 2.43 -6.12 -9.44
C ASP A 233 2.35 -5.45 -10.82
N TYR A 234 1.26 -4.73 -11.10
CA TYR A 234 1.13 -3.90 -12.33
C TYR A 234 2.13 -2.78 -12.38
N ARG A 235 2.47 -2.20 -11.24
CA ARG A 235 3.51 -1.17 -11.17
C ARG A 235 4.89 -1.76 -11.46
N HIS A 236 5.18 -2.97 -10.98
CA HIS A 236 6.39 -3.71 -11.35
C HIS A 236 6.39 -4.04 -12.83
N THR A 237 5.28 -4.53 -13.37
CA THR A 237 5.14 -4.82 -14.81
C THR A 237 5.43 -3.59 -15.67
N VAL A 238 4.87 -2.42 -15.33
CA VAL A 238 5.15 -1.16 -16.05
C VAL A 238 6.62 -0.75 -15.93
N ALA A 239 7.23 -0.92 -14.74
CA ALA A 239 8.66 -0.66 -14.55
C ALA A 239 9.53 -1.55 -15.44
N THR A 240 9.22 -2.85 -15.48
CA THR A 240 9.92 -3.84 -16.33
C THR A 240 9.74 -3.50 -17.81
N MET A 241 8.53 -3.18 -18.27
CA MET A 241 8.28 -2.76 -19.65
C MET A 241 9.09 -1.52 -20.05
N PHE A 242 9.22 -0.52 -19.17
CA PHE A 242 10.07 0.64 -19.43
C PHE A 242 11.54 0.26 -19.50
N TYR A 243 12.00 -0.60 -18.60
CA TYR A 243 13.37 -1.09 -18.59
C TYR A 243 13.71 -1.86 -19.87
N ASP A 244 12.85 -2.76 -20.28
CA ASP A 244 12.99 -3.55 -21.54
C ASP A 244 12.95 -2.65 -22.78
N SER A 245 12.26 -1.52 -22.69
CA SER A 245 12.24 -0.46 -23.72
C SER A 245 13.44 0.49 -23.64
N HIS A 246 14.49 0.12 -22.90
CA HIS A 246 15.74 0.89 -22.73
C HIS A 246 15.56 2.29 -22.08
N VAL A 247 14.49 2.49 -21.30
CA VAL A 247 14.35 3.70 -20.48
C VAL A 247 15.31 3.61 -19.29
N SER A 248 16.04 4.68 -19.00
CA SER A 248 17.00 4.68 -17.89
C SER A 248 16.31 4.44 -16.53
N LEU A 249 16.98 3.72 -15.62
CA LEU A 249 16.47 3.48 -14.26
C LEU A 249 16.12 4.78 -13.53
N GLN A 250 16.90 5.84 -13.74
CA GLN A 250 16.61 7.14 -13.17
C GLN A 250 15.27 7.71 -13.69
N SER A 251 15.04 7.64 -15.00
CA SER A 251 13.77 8.10 -15.60
C SER A 251 12.58 7.28 -15.10
N ILE A 252 12.74 5.96 -15.00
CA ILE A 252 11.71 5.06 -14.46
C ILE A 252 11.41 5.42 -12.99
N ARG A 253 12.44 5.61 -12.18
CA ARG A 253 12.34 6.02 -10.79
C ARG A 253 11.56 7.32 -10.66
N ASP A 254 11.93 8.35 -11.43
CA ASP A 254 11.32 9.67 -11.36
C ASP A 254 9.86 9.62 -11.85
N TYR A 255 9.60 8.88 -12.94
CA TYR A 255 8.24 8.64 -13.45
C TYR A 255 7.36 7.94 -12.42
N LEU A 256 7.84 6.88 -11.81
CA LEU A 256 7.09 6.14 -10.80
C LEU A 256 7.06 6.87 -9.44
N GLY A 257 7.96 7.81 -9.18
CA GLY A 257 8.09 8.51 -7.89
C GLY A 257 8.63 7.59 -6.80
N HIS A 258 9.72 6.88 -7.08
CA HIS A 258 10.47 6.10 -6.10
C HIS A 258 11.53 6.99 -5.45
N THR A 259 11.75 6.82 -4.14
CA THR A 259 12.74 7.60 -3.39
C THR A 259 14.16 7.09 -3.65
N TYR A 260 14.31 5.79 -3.90
CA TYR A 260 15.59 5.12 -4.12
C TYR A 260 15.51 4.23 -5.38
N GLU A 261 16.64 4.05 -6.07
CA GLU A 261 16.74 3.18 -7.26
C GLU A 261 16.42 1.73 -6.96
N GLU A 262 16.83 1.23 -5.79
CA GLU A 262 16.54 -0.13 -5.31
C GLU A 262 15.04 -0.46 -5.24
N MET A 263 14.17 0.56 -5.33
CA MET A 263 12.71 0.38 -5.35
C MET A 263 12.16 0.25 -6.78
N THR A 264 12.98 0.49 -7.79
CA THR A 264 12.61 0.46 -9.20
C THR A 264 12.99 -0.87 -9.83
#